data_9bfa47098985044bf46ebd5b85240ffe
#
_entry.id   9bfa47098985044bf46ebd5b85240ffe
#
_cell.length_a   1.000
_cell.length_b   1.000
_cell.length_c   1.000
_cell.angle_alpha   90.00
_cell.angle_beta   90.00
_cell.angle_gamma   90.00
#
_symmetry.space_group_name_H-M   'P 1'
#
loop_
_entity.id
_entity.type
_entity.pdbx_description
1 polymer ?
#
loop_
_entity_poly.entity_id
_entity_poly.type
_entity_poly.pdbx_seq_one_letter_code
_entity_poly.pdbx_strand_id
1 'polypeptide(L)'
;MEVLGWKEWGQLPDIGIDAIHMKVDTGAKTSCLHAFKLEPFEKDEQPWLRVHVHPHQDSVEEHVFEAPIHDQREVTDSGGHTEVRYVIKTRLCLGQFDGAVELTLTNRDTMKFRMLLGRQAMRKRFMVNPELAHQLGERP
;
A
#
# COMPACT_ATOMS: atom_id res chain seq x y z
N MET A 1 18.96 -0.18 -12.54
CA MET A 1 17.63 -0.18 -11.90
C MET A 1 17.11 -1.60 -11.80
N GLU A 2 16.52 -1.94 -10.69
CA GLU A 2 15.81 -3.20 -10.56
C GLU A 2 14.57 -3.20 -11.45
N VAL A 3 14.17 -4.38 -11.91
CA VAL A 3 12.98 -4.57 -12.75
C VAL A 3 11.89 -5.20 -11.92
N LEU A 4 10.70 -4.59 -11.96
CA LEU A 4 9.48 -5.17 -11.38
C LEU A 4 8.68 -5.88 -12.45
N GLY A 5 8.00 -6.95 -12.06
CA GLY A 5 6.93 -7.53 -12.86
C GLY A 5 5.61 -6.81 -12.60
N TRP A 6 4.50 -7.40 -13.05
CA TRP A 6 3.19 -6.82 -12.82
C TRP A 6 2.67 -7.05 -11.40
N LYS A 7 3.28 -7.99 -10.67
CA LYS A 7 3.03 -8.24 -9.25
C LYS A 7 4.32 -8.60 -8.55
N GLU A 8 4.46 -8.16 -7.31
CA GLU A 8 5.67 -8.37 -6.49
C GLU A 8 5.31 -8.55 -5.02
N TRP A 9 6.18 -9.19 -4.27
CA TRP A 9 6.11 -9.23 -2.81
C TRP A 9 6.93 -8.12 -2.19
N GLY A 10 6.39 -7.50 -1.16
CA GLY A 10 7.10 -6.50 -0.37
C GLY A 10 6.77 -6.62 1.11
N GLN A 11 7.32 -5.72 1.89
CA GLN A 11 7.15 -5.67 3.34
C GLN A 11 6.87 -4.25 3.79
N LEU A 12 6.00 -4.11 4.80
CA LEU A 12 5.72 -2.84 5.47
C LEU A 12 6.05 -3.04 6.96
N PRO A 13 7.36 -3.02 7.31
CA PRO A 13 7.79 -3.48 8.63
C PRO A 13 7.35 -2.59 9.79
N ASP A 14 7.25 -1.27 9.57
CA ASP A 14 6.88 -0.34 10.64
C ASP A 14 5.41 -0.45 11.07
N ILE A 15 4.58 -1.06 10.24
CA ILE A 15 3.17 -1.34 10.57
C ILE A 15 2.91 -2.83 10.75
N GLY A 16 3.98 -3.62 10.88
CA GLY A 16 3.88 -5.03 11.25
C GLY A 16 3.43 -5.99 10.16
N ILE A 17 3.56 -5.61 8.89
CA ILE A 17 3.19 -6.47 7.76
C ILE A 17 4.45 -7.04 7.14
N ASP A 18 4.71 -8.33 7.42
CA ASP A 18 5.94 -9.01 7.02
C ASP A 18 5.96 -9.41 5.55
N ALA A 19 4.80 -9.56 4.94
CA ALA A 19 4.67 -9.92 3.54
C ALA A 19 3.35 -9.39 3.01
N ILE A 20 3.39 -8.67 1.88
CA ILE A 20 2.19 -8.22 1.21
C ILE A 20 2.37 -8.36 -0.30
N HIS A 21 1.36 -8.93 -0.96
CA HIS A 21 1.37 -9.10 -2.41
C HIS A 21 0.82 -7.84 -3.06
N MET A 22 1.63 -7.20 -3.88
CA MET A 22 1.31 -5.92 -4.50
C MET A 22 1.10 -6.09 -5.99
N LYS A 23 0.06 -5.43 -6.51
CA LYS A 23 -0.09 -5.23 -7.94
C LYS A 23 0.64 -3.93 -8.31
N VAL A 24 1.51 -4.01 -9.32
CA VAL A 24 2.24 -2.86 -9.83
C VAL A 24 1.31 -2.08 -10.75
N ASP A 25 1.00 -0.83 -10.38
CA ASP A 25 0.02 0.00 -11.08
C ASP A 25 0.67 1.33 -11.49
N THR A 26 1.16 1.39 -12.72
CA THR A 26 1.76 2.61 -13.27
C THR A 26 0.73 3.70 -13.55
N GLY A 27 -0.56 3.36 -13.56
CA GLY A 27 -1.64 4.33 -13.70
C GLY A 27 -1.96 5.08 -12.41
N ALA A 28 -1.54 4.55 -11.25
CA ALA A 28 -1.75 5.21 -9.98
C ALA A 28 -0.56 6.09 -9.60
N LYS A 29 -0.84 7.31 -9.16
CA LYS A 29 0.21 8.21 -8.67
C LYS A 29 0.78 7.75 -7.33
N THR A 30 -0.09 7.44 -6.39
CA THR A 30 0.25 7.07 -5.02
C THR A 30 -0.12 5.61 -4.78
N SER A 31 0.68 4.90 -4.00
CA SER A 31 0.37 3.54 -3.58
C SER A 31 -0.87 3.52 -2.70
N CYS A 32 -1.57 2.38 -2.68
CA CYS A 32 -2.82 2.22 -1.97
C CYS A 32 -2.80 0.93 -1.16
N LEU A 33 -3.18 1.02 0.10
CA LEU A 33 -3.36 -0.13 0.97
C LEU A 33 -4.85 -0.32 1.24
N HIS A 34 -5.31 -1.54 1.08
CA HIS A 34 -6.70 -1.90 1.30
C HIS A 34 -6.96 -2.18 2.79
N ALA A 35 -7.94 -1.49 3.34
CA ALA A 35 -8.38 -1.66 4.73
C ALA A 35 -9.88 -1.93 4.77
N PHE A 36 -10.33 -2.74 5.72
CA PHE A 36 -11.76 -2.99 5.87
C PHE A 36 -12.39 -2.13 6.98
N LYS A 37 -11.58 -1.51 7.83
CA LYS A 37 -12.07 -0.61 8.86
C LYS A 37 -11.03 0.45 9.17
N LEU A 38 -11.46 1.69 9.26
CA LEU A 38 -10.63 2.85 9.57
C LEU A 38 -11.25 3.61 10.74
N GLU A 39 -10.49 3.81 11.81
CA GLU A 39 -10.95 4.48 13.01
C GLU A 39 -10.05 5.66 13.34
N PRO A 40 -10.47 6.91 13.02
CA PRO A 40 -9.71 8.09 13.44
C PRO A 40 -9.76 8.27 14.95
N PHE A 41 -8.66 8.70 15.54
CA PHE A 41 -8.57 9.04 16.95
C PHE A 41 -7.46 10.06 17.19
N GLU A 42 -7.35 10.56 18.40
CA GLU A 42 -6.26 11.45 18.80
C GLU A 42 -5.26 10.73 19.68
N LYS A 43 -3.99 11.02 19.47
CA LYS A 43 -2.91 10.54 20.32
C LYS A 43 -1.88 11.67 20.43
N ASP A 44 -1.56 12.08 21.67
CA ASP A 44 -0.65 13.18 21.92
C ASP A 44 -1.03 14.47 21.16
N GLU A 45 -2.34 14.77 21.13
CA GLU A 45 -2.91 15.94 20.44
C GLU A 45 -2.71 15.92 18.92
N GLN A 46 -2.40 14.76 18.33
CA GLN A 46 -2.22 14.56 16.91
C GLN A 46 -3.28 13.62 16.36
N PRO A 47 -3.70 13.83 15.10
CA PRO A 47 -4.64 12.89 14.47
C PRO A 47 -3.93 11.60 14.09
N TRP A 48 -4.50 10.50 14.52
CA TRP A 48 -4.02 9.13 14.25
C TRP A 48 -5.15 8.31 13.66
N LEU A 49 -4.78 7.20 13.07
CA LEU A 49 -5.72 6.27 12.47
C LEU A 49 -5.42 4.86 12.94
N ARG A 50 -6.45 4.15 13.41
CA ARG A 50 -6.39 2.71 13.63
C ARG A 50 -6.91 2.04 12.38
N VAL A 51 -6.08 1.18 11.79
CA VAL A 51 -6.30 0.56 10.49
C VAL A 51 -6.42 -0.93 10.65
N HIS A 52 -7.51 -1.49 10.11
CA HIS A 52 -7.78 -2.93 10.13
C HIS A 52 -7.64 -3.46 8.70
N VAL A 53 -6.73 -4.41 8.50
CA VAL A 53 -6.43 -4.97 7.19
C VAL A 53 -6.51 -6.49 7.19
N HIS A 54 -6.76 -7.06 6.02
CA HIS A 54 -6.54 -8.47 5.73
C HIS A 54 -5.31 -8.55 4.81
N PRO A 55 -4.09 -8.71 5.36
CA PRO A 55 -2.89 -8.54 4.55
C PRO A 55 -2.67 -9.64 3.51
N HIS A 56 -3.32 -10.79 3.67
CA HIS A 56 -3.15 -11.93 2.77
C HIS A 56 -4.42 -12.19 1.98
N GLN A 57 -4.27 -12.38 0.67
CA GLN A 57 -5.37 -12.54 -0.29
C GLN A 57 -6.24 -13.78 -0.04
N ASP A 58 -5.64 -14.83 0.49
CA ASP A 58 -6.25 -16.15 0.68
C ASP A 58 -6.63 -16.44 2.13
N SER A 59 -6.64 -15.40 2.98
CA SER A 59 -6.84 -15.53 4.41
C SER A 59 -7.79 -14.46 4.92
N VAL A 60 -8.57 -14.80 5.94
CA VAL A 60 -9.38 -13.86 6.71
C VAL A 60 -8.66 -13.35 7.95
N GLU A 61 -7.37 -13.66 8.08
CA GLU A 61 -6.55 -13.17 9.17
C GLU A 61 -6.53 -11.66 9.19
N GLU A 62 -6.84 -11.09 10.34
CA GLU A 62 -6.88 -9.65 10.54
C GLU A 62 -5.58 -9.15 11.15
N HIS A 63 -5.14 -8.00 10.69
CA HIS A 63 -4.02 -7.28 11.28
C HIS A 63 -4.46 -5.85 11.55
N VAL A 64 -4.18 -5.37 12.75
CA VAL A 64 -4.54 -4.02 13.17
C VAL A 64 -3.27 -3.26 13.51
N PHE A 65 -3.15 -2.05 12.97
CA PHE A 65 -2.04 -1.17 13.31
C PHE A 65 -2.54 0.26 13.50
N GLU A 66 -1.70 1.09 14.11
CA GLU A 66 -1.96 2.52 14.29
C GLU A 66 -0.87 3.32 13.61
N ALA A 67 -1.25 4.42 12.99
CA ALA A 67 -0.31 5.32 12.33
C ALA A 67 -0.83 6.77 12.39
N PRO A 68 0.08 7.77 12.45
CA PRO A 68 -0.33 9.16 12.30
C PRO A 68 -0.99 9.39 10.94
N ILE A 69 -2.00 10.22 10.90
CA ILE A 69 -2.59 10.67 9.64
C ILE A 69 -1.63 11.68 9.03
N HIS A 70 -1.05 11.33 7.88
CA HIS A 70 -0.12 12.21 7.17
C HIS A 70 -0.85 13.27 6.36
N ASP A 71 -1.97 12.90 5.73
CA ASP A 71 -2.74 13.78 4.86
C ASP A 71 -4.13 13.20 4.62
N GLN A 72 -5.00 14.02 4.03
CA GLN A 72 -6.29 13.60 3.47
C GLN A 72 -6.34 14.12 2.06
N ARG A 73 -6.67 13.28 1.09
CA ARG A 73 -6.66 13.63 -0.33
C ARG A 73 -7.91 13.17 -1.04
N GLU A 74 -8.35 13.95 -2.01
CA GLU A 74 -9.34 13.50 -2.98
C GLU A 74 -8.66 12.57 -3.98
N VAL A 75 -9.26 11.41 -4.20
CA VAL A 75 -8.81 10.43 -5.17
C VAL A 75 -9.97 10.12 -6.09
N THR A 76 -9.74 10.30 -7.41
CA THR A 76 -10.73 9.98 -8.43
C THR A 76 -10.34 8.67 -9.11
N ASP A 77 -11.26 7.71 -9.14
CA ASP A 77 -11.03 6.43 -9.81
C ASP A 77 -11.30 6.55 -11.32
N SER A 78 -11.05 5.46 -12.06
CA SER A 78 -11.24 5.41 -13.51
C SER A 78 -12.71 5.53 -13.92
N GLY A 79 -13.64 5.28 -13.01
CA GLY A 79 -15.08 5.46 -13.23
C GLY A 79 -15.61 6.87 -12.96
N GLY A 80 -14.71 7.80 -12.58
CA GLY A 80 -15.07 9.18 -12.28
C GLY A 80 -15.56 9.42 -10.86
N HIS A 81 -15.51 8.41 -9.99
CA HIS A 81 -15.90 8.55 -8.58
C HIS A 81 -14.78 9.21 -7.81
N THR A 82 -15.12 10.24 -7.05
CA THR A 82 -14.18 10.94 -6.17
C THR A 82 -14.51 10.64 -4.71
N GLU A 83 -13.48 10.29 -3.94
CA GLU A 83 -13.60 10.10 -2.50
C GLU A 83 -12.42 10.73 -1.77
N VAL A 84 -12.62 11.11 -0.52
CA VAL A 84 -11.55 11.59 0.34
C VAL A 84 -10.92 10.38 1.03
N ARG A 85 -9.61 10.23 0.91
CA ARG A 85 -8.87 9.13 1.53
C ARG A 85 -7.85 9.66 2.52
N TYR A 86 -7.68 8.95 3.62
CA TYR A 86 -6.57 9.18 4.52
C TYR A 86 -5.27 8.70 3.86
N VAL A 87 -4.19 9.40 4.16
CA VAL A 87 -2.84 9.04 3.71
C VAL A 87 -1.99 8.82 4.94
N ILE A 88 -1.28 7.71 4.98
CA ILE A 88 -0.23 7.46 5.96
C ILE A 88 1.11 7.41 5.26
N LYS A 89 2.18 7.61 6.01
CA LYS A 89 3.55 7.49 5.51
C LYS A 89 4.24 6.39 6.30
N THR A 90 4.76 5.38 5.59
CA THR A 90 5.38 4.24 6.25
C THR A 90 6.53 3.69 5.43
N ARG A 91 7.33 2.85 6.06
CA ARG A 91 8.49 2.22 5.43
C ARG A 91 8.05 1.07 4.53
N LEU A 92 8.56 1.05 3.30
CA LEU A 92 8.40 -0.05 2.35
C LEU A 92 9.75 -0.68 2.07
N CYS A 93 9.83 -2.01 2.22
CA CYS A 93 10.96 -2.80 1.76
C CYS A 93 10.55 -3.55 0.50
N LEU A 94 11.23 -3.30 -0.61
CA LEU A 94 10.90 -3.85 -1.91
C LEU A 94 12.21 -4.03 -2.70
N GLY A 95 12.69 -5.27 -2.80
CA GLY A 95 14.01 -5.54 -3.37
C GLY A 95 15.09 -4.82 -2.58
N GLN A 96 15.92 -4.06 -3.25
CA GLN A 96 16.97 -3.25 -2.61
C GLN A 96 16.44 -1.93 -2.04
N PHE A 97 15.22 -1.55 -2.40
CA PHE A 97 14.63 -0.31 -1.89
C PHE A 97 14.15 -0.50 -0.46
N ASP A 98 14.53 0.43 0.39
CA ASP A 98 14.11 0.51 1.78
C ASP A 98 13.92 1.99 2.11
N GLY A 99 12.69 2.43 2.18
CA GLY A 99 12.44 3.85 2.42
C GLY A 99 10.97 4.14 2.68
N ALA A 100 10.68 5.40 3.00
CA ALA A 100 9.34 5.85 3.30
C ALA A 100 8.53 6.07 2.02
N VAL A 101 7.29 5.61 2.03
CA VAL A 101 6.32 5.83 0.96
C VAL A 101 5.00 6.32 1.54
N GLU A 102 4.24 7.00 0.72
CA GLU A 102 2.88 7.38 1.05
C GLU A 102 1.92 6.29 0.62
N LEU A 103 0.98 5.94 1.50
CA LEU A 103 -0.10 5.01 1.21
C LEU A 103 -1.44 5.70 1.41
N THR A 104 -2.26 5.73 0.38
CA THR A 104 -3.68 6.03 0.56
C THR A 104 -4.37 4.80 1.11
N LEU A 105 -5.35 4.99 1.97
CA LEU A 105 -6.11 3.91 2.56
C LEU A 105 -7.50 3.90 1.96
N THR A 106 -7.93 2.75 1.50
CA THR A 106 -9.24 2.58 0.88
C THR A 106 -10.01 1.47 1.55
N ASN A 107 -11.30 1.69 1.76
CA ASN A 107 -12.21 0.71 2.35
C ASN A 107 -12.96 -0.01 1.23
N ARG A 108 -12.28 -0.93 0.54
CA ARG A 108 -12.86 -1.75 -0.53
C ARG A 108 -12.53 -3.21 -0.28
N ASP A 109 -13.50 -4.00 0.17
CA ASP A 109 -13.33 -5.42 0.51
C ASP A 109 -13.15 -6.33 -0.70
N THR A 110 -13.32 -5.81 -1.91
CA THR A 110 -13.34 -6.63 -3.11
C THR A 110 -12.00 -6.71 -3.84
N MET A 111 -10.97 -6.06 -3.34
CA MET A 111 -9.67 -6.05 -4.02
C MET A 111 -8.95 -7.39 -3.84
N LYS A 112 -8.60 -8.00 -4.97
CA LYS A 112 -7.81 -9.23 -4.99
C LYS A 112 -6.42 -9.00 -4.40
N PHE A 113 -5.74 -7.92 -4.79
CA PHE A 113 -4.47 -7.49 -4.22
C PHE A 113 -4.73 -6.51 -3.09
N ARG A 114 -4.11 -6.73 -1.94
CA ARG A 114 -4.32 -5.88 -0.76
C ARG A 114 -3.55 -4.57 -0.84
N MET A 115 -2.62 -4.46 -1.79
CA MET A 115 -1.86 -3.25 -2.03
C MET A 115 -1.64 -3.03 -3.52
N LEU A 116 -1.74 -1.77 -3.95
CA LEU A 116 -1.32 -1.32 -5.28
C LEU A 116 -0.07 -0.47 -5.11
N LEU A 117 0.94 -0.75 -5.92
CA LEU A 117 2.20 0.03 -5.93
C LEU A 117 2.10 1.11 -7.00
N GLY A 118 2.13 2.36 -6.58
CA GLY A 118 2.00 3.51 -7.46
C GLY A 118 3.33 4.09 -7.94
N ARG A 119 3.24 5.06 -8.85
CA ARG A 119 4.43 5.66 -9.50
C ARG A 119 5.38 6.34 -8.53
N GLN A 120 4.90 6.97 -7.46
CA GLN A 120 5.78 7.68 -6.53
C GLN A 120 6.77 6.75 -5.85
N ALA A 121 6.37 5.51 -5.56
CA ALA A 121 7.27 4.52 -4.96
C ALA A 121 8.25 3.93 -5.98
N MET A 122 7.89 3.93 -7.26
CA MET A 122 8.70 3.32 -8.33
C MET A 122 9.68 4.29 -8.99
N ARG A 123 9.32 5.56 -9.04
CA ARG A 123 10.05 6.58 -9.81
C ARG A 123 11.52 6.63 -9.40
N LYS A 124 12.41 6.63 -10.41
CA LYS A 124 13.88 6.69 -10.27
C LYS A 124 14.51 5.45 -9.65
N ARG A 125 13.72 4.41 -9.34
CA ARG A 125 14.23 3.20 -8.67
C ARG A 125 13.99 1.93 -9.47
N PHE A 126 12.87 1.88 -10.20
CA PHE A 126 12.43 0.66 -10.87
C PHE A 126 12.03 0.89 -12.31
N MET A 127 12.23 -0.14 -13.11
CA MET A 127 11.59 -0.30 -14.42
C MET A 127 10.53 -1.38 -14.27
N VAL A 128 9.49 -1.32 -15.10
CA VAL A 128 8.39 -2.29 -15.04
C VAL A 128 8.33 -3.07 -16.33
N ASN A 129 8.38 -4.39 -16.23
CA ASN A 129 8.12 -5.29 -17.36
C ASN A 129 6.81 -6.06 -17.05
N PRO A 130 5.70 -5.72 -17.71
CA PRO A 130 4.40 -6.29 -17.38
C PRO A 130 4.22 -7.76 -17.75
N GLU A 131 5.15 -8.34 -18.49
CA GLU A 131 5.13 -9.77 -18.81
C GLU A 131 5.68 -10.64 -17.68
N LEU A 132 6.42 -10.04 -16.76
CA LEU A 132 7.10 -10.75 -15.69
C LEU A 132 6.36 -10.61 -14.36
N ALA A 133 6.66 -11.49 -13.42
CA ALA A 133 6.13 -11.46 -12.07
C ALA A 133 7.19 -11.95 -11.09
N HIS A 134 7.12 -11.46 -9.85
CA HIS A 134 7.98 -11.88 -8.74
C HIS A 134 9.47 -11.80 -9.07
N GLN A 135 9.86 -10.70 -9.70
CA GLN A 135 11.26 -10.48 -10.10
C GLN A 135 12.18 -10.23 -8.91
N LEU A 136 11.63 -9.80 -7.79
CA LEU A 136 12.41 -9.51 -6.57
C LEU A 136 12.44 -10.71 -5.63
N GLY A 137 11.82 -11.82 -5.98
CA GLY A 137 11.85 -13.05 -5.22
C GLY A 137 10.48 -13.54 -4.78
N GLU A 138 10.50 -14.63 -4.06
CA GLU A 138 9.33 -15.28 -3.51
C GLU A 138 8.81 -14.52 -2.28
N ARG A 139 7.68 -14.97 -1.76
CA ARG A 139 7.09 -14.43 -0.53
C ARG A 139 8.11 -14.48 0.61
N PRO A 140 8.36 -13.33 1.26
CA PRO A 140 9.29 -13.25 2.39
C PRO A 140 8.86 -14.09 3.58
#